data_c46430e4a71156a5fa7ce7b5a2ca8c83
#
_entry.id   c46430e4a71156a5fa7ce7b5a2ca8c83
#
_cell.length_a   1.000
_cell.length_b   1.000
_cell.length_c   1.000
_cell.angle_alpha   90.00
_cell.angle_beta   90.00
_cell.angle_gamma   90.00
#
_symmetry.space_group_name_H-M   'P 1'
#
loop_
_entity.id
_entity.type
_entity.pdbx_description
1 polymer ?
#
loop_
_entity_poly.entity_id
_entity_poly.type
_entity_poly.pdbx_seq_one_letter_code
_entity_poly.pdbx_strand_id
1 'polypeptide(L)'
;MIAKIMASTIREFSGQDTVSIADLYTQVRARTMQIVAPLEIEDYVIQTADYMSPPRWHIGHTSWFFETVLQAYKPGYRVYSEDFLFYFNSYYEGFGERIERPKRGTKSRPTVKQTV
;
A
#
# COMPACT_ATOMS: atom_id res chain seq x y z
N MET A 1 -18.53 -3.67 8.88
CA MET A 1 -18.85 -2.45 8.08
C MET A 1 -18.13 -2.44 6.74
N ILE A 2 -16.82 -2.64 6.72
CA ILE A 2 -16.03 -2.71 5.46
C ILE A 2 -16.49 -3.85 4.53
N ALA A 3 -16.77 -5.04 5.06
CA ALA A 3 -17.28 -6.17 4.27
C ALA A 3 -18.65 -5.89 3.62
N LYS A 4 -19.50 -5.09 4.26
CA LYS A 4 -20.82 -4.71 3.71
C LYS A 4 -20.71 -3.67 2.60
N ILE A 5 -19.75 -2.75 2.71
CA ILE A 5 -19.46 -1.74 1.67
C ILE A 5 -18.84 -2.43 0.45
N MET A 6 -17.90 -3.36 0.66
CA MET A 6 -17.32 -4.16 -0.44
C MET A 6 -18.37 -5.03 -1.13
N ALA A 7 -19.28 -5.67 -0.40
CA ALA A 7 -20.33 -6.50 -0.98
C ALA A 7 -21.38 -5.67 -1.75
N SER A 8 -21.67 -4.43 -1.33
CA SER A 8 -22.53 -3.49 -2.05
C SER A 8 -21.91 -3.04 -3.37
N THR A 9 -20.63 -2.64 -3.33
CA THR A 9 -19.89 -2.21 -4.52
C THR A 9 -19.76 -3.34 -5.55
N ILE A 10 -19.56 -4.59 -5.10
CA ILE A 10 -19.48 -5.76 -5.99
C ILE A 10 -20.85 -6.05 -6.68
N ARG A 11 -21.98 -5.77 -6.02
CA ARG A 11 -23.31 -6.00 -6.62
C ARG A 11 -23.68 -4.99 -7.70
N GLU A 12 -23.17 -3.77 -7.64
CA GLU A 12 -23.40 -2.76 -8.68
C GLU A 12 -22.58 -3.02 -9.96
N PHE A 13 -21.50 -3.83 -9.87
CA PHE A 13 -20.70 -4.25 -11.01
C PHE A 13 -21.17 -5.54 -11.71
N SER A 14 -22.30 -6.13 -11.31
CA SER A 14 -22.79 -7.41 -11.86
C SER A 14 -23.56 -7.31 -13.18
N GLY A 15 -23.33 -6.26 -13.95
CA GLY A 15 -23.91 -6.10 -15.28
C GLY A 15 -22.83 -5.70 -16.29
N GLN A 16 -22.31 -6.69 -17.01
CA GLN A 16 -21.38 -6.59 -18.14
C GLN A 16 -19.88 -6.49 -17.77
N ASP A 17 -19.11 -7.48 -18.24
CA ASP A 17 -17.66 -7.66 -18.14
C ASP A 17 -17.12 -7.76 -16.71
N THR A 18 -17.05 -8.96 -16.19
CA THR A 18 -16.39 -9.27 -14.90
C THR A 18 -14.90 -8.99 -15.02
N VAL A 19 -14.48 -7.78 -14.66
CA VAL A 19 -13.07 -7.45 -14.47
C VAL A 19 -12.51 -8.35 -13.36
N SER A 20 -11.45 -9.09 -13.61
CA SER A 20 -10.83 -9.93 -12.60
C SER A 20 -10.24 -9.08 -11.48
N ILE A 21 -10.12 -9.64 -10.26
CA ILE A 21 -9.44 -8.95 -9.13
C ILE A 21 -8.00 -8.60 -9.51
N ALA A 22 -7.32 -9.44 -10.28
CA ALA A 22 -5.96 -9.17 -10.75
C ALA A 22 -5.90 -7.96 -11.69
N ASP A 23 -6.87 -7.86 -12.61
CA ASP A 23 -6.96 -6.70 -13.51
C ASP A 23 -7.28 -5.42 -12.75
N LEU A 24 -8.20 -5.48 -11.79
CA LEU A 24 -8.55 -4.35 -10.95
C LEU A 24 -7.34 -3.89 -10.11
N TYR A 25 -6.62 -4.83 -9.50
CA TYR A 25 -5.38 -4.53 -8.79
C TYR A 25 -4.37 -3.81 -9.69
N THR A 26 -4.14 -4.34 -10.89
CA THR A 26 -3.21 -3.76 -11.86
C THR A 26 -3.62 -2.34 -12.27
N GLN A 27 -4.91 -2.12 -12.55
CA GLN A 27 -5.44 -0.79 -12.91
C GLN A 27 -5.27 0.22 -11.77
N VAL A 28 -5.59 -0.16 -10.53
CA VAL A 28 -5.45 0.73 -9.36
C VAL A 28 -3.98 1.06 -9.10
N ARG A 29 -3.08 0.09 -9.22
CA ARG A 29 -1.63 0.33 -9.10
C ARG A 29 -1.12 1.26 -10.20
N ALA A 30 -1.53 1.04 -11.44
CA ALA A 30 -1.19 1.92 -12.57
C ALA A 30 -1.68 3.34 -12.33
N ARG A 31 -2.90 3.51 -11.80
CA ARG A 31 -3.44 4.84 -11.45
C ARG A 31 -2.62 5.53 -10.35
N THR A 32 -2.23 4.79 -9.31
CA THR A 32 -1.33 5.31 -8.27
C THR A 32 -0.04 5.84 -8.87
N MET A 33 0.59 5.08 -9.76
CA MET A 33 1.84 5.49 -10.41
C MET A 33 1.65 6.70 -11.34
N GLN A 34 0.51 6.83 -12.03
CA GLN A 34 0.19 8.03 -12.81
C GLN A 34 0.07 9.29 -11.93
N ILE A 35 -0.53 9.18 -10.75
CA ILE A 35 -0.69 10.31 -9.83
C ILE A 35 0.67 10.82 -9.35
N VAL A 36 1.62 9.93 -9.08
CA VAL A 36 2.95 10.31 -8.57
C VAL A 36 3.99 10.57 -9.67
N ALA A 37 3.68 10.25 -10.92
CA ALA A 37 4.62 10.40 -12.05
C ALA A 37 5.22 11.82 -12.22
N PRO A 38 4.51 12.93 -11.90
CA PRO A 38 5.09 14.27 -11.98
C PRO A 38 6.12 14.59 -10.90
N LEU A 39 6.26 13.75 -9.87
CA LEU A 39 7.16 13.99 -8.75
C LEU A 39 8.60 13.61 -9.12
N GLU A 40 9.56 14.42 -8.66
CA GLU A 40 10.96 14.03 -8.63
C GLU A 40 11.22 13.08 -7.45
N ILE A 41 12.35 12.35 -7.48
CA ILE A 41 12.64 11.34 -6.45
C ILE A 41 12.66 11.95 -5.05
N GLU A 42 13.16 13.16 -4.91
CA GLU A 42 13.25 13.90 -3.66
C GLU A 42 11.87 14.21 -3.06
N ASP A 43 10.86 14.45 -3.92
CA ASP A 43 9.49 14.75 -3.49
C ASP A 43 8.80 13.55 -2.83
N TYR A 44 9.16 12.34 -3.25
CA TYR A 44 8.57 11.10 -2.70
C TYR A 44 8.87 10.89 -1.22
N VAL A 45 9.92 11.50 -0.69
CA VAL A 45 10.38 11.27 0.70
C VAL A 45 10.02 12.41 1.65
N ILE A 46 9.49 13.50 1.15
CA ILE A 46 9.12 14.66 1.96
C ILE A 46 7.85 14.38 2.77
N GLN A 47 7.94 14.65 4.05
CA GLN A 47 6.81 14.67 4.98
C GLN A 47 6.51 16.14 5.33
N THR A 48 5.41 16.66 4.79
CA THR A 48 5.07 18.08 4.89
C THR A 48 4.40 18.46 6.23
N ALA A 49 3.85 17.47 6.94
CA ALA A 49 3.22 17.66 8.24
C ALA A 49 3.18 16.32 9.01
N ASP A 50 3.07 16.38 10.33
CA ASP A 50 3.06 15.21 11.22
C ASP A 50 1.89 14.27 10.96
N TYR A 51 0.76 14.80 10.48
CA TYR A 51 -0.44 14.02 10.14
C TYR A 51 -0.45 13.47 8.70
N MET A 52 0.53 13.82 7.87
CA MET A 52 0.67 13.37 6.50
C MET A 52 1.84 12.38 6.38
N SER A 53 1.71 11.42 5.50
CA SER A 53 2.81 10.50 5.18
C SER A 53 3.42 10.85 3.84
N PRO A 54 4.72 10.61 3.62
CA PRO A 54 5.35 10.83 2.32
C PRO A 54 4.72 9.94 1.23
N PRO A 55 4.70 10.37 -0.05
CA PRO A 55 4.25 9.54 -1.17
C PRO A 55 4.88 8.15 -1.20
N ARG A 56 6.19 8.04 -0.94
CA ARG A 56 6.90 6.76 -0.81
C ARG A 56 6.25 5.84 0.21
N TRP A 57 5.86 6.37 1.37
CA TRP A 57 5.22 5.58 2.40
C TRP A 57 3.88 5.03 1.93
N HIS A 58 3.06 5.82 1.25
CA HIS A 58 1.76 5.37 0.72
C HIS A 58 1.90 4.25 -0.30
N ILE A 59 2.87 4.35 -1.21
CA ILE A 59 3.14 3.31 -2.21
C ILE A 59 3.59 2.02 -1.51
N GLY A 60 4.53 2.12 -0.58
CA GLY A 60 5.03 0.98 0.18
C GLY A 60 3.96 0.35 1.08
N HIS A 61 3.09 1.16 1.70
CA HIS A 61 2.00 0.68 2.53
C HIS A 61 1.01 -0.19 1.76
N THR A 62 0.64 0.20 0.56
CA THR A 62 -0.25 -0.62 -0.28
C THR A 62 0.41 -1.92 -0.71
N SER A 63 1.69 -1.91 -1.05
CA SER A 63 2.46 -3.13 -1.35
C SER A 63 2.55 -4.04 -0.13
N TRP A 64 2.91 -3.50 1.03
CA TRP A 64 2.95 -4.23 2.30
C TRP A 64 1.61 -4.89 2.63
N PHE A 65 0.50 -4.18 2.46
CA PHE A 65 -0.83 -4.71 2.76
C PHE A 65 -1.15 -5.95 1.90
N PHE A 66 -0.89 -5.89 0.60
CA PHE A 66 -1.13 -7.03 -0.29
C PHE A 66 -0.18 -8.19 -0.01
N GLU A 67 1.08 -7.94 0.33
CA GLU A 67 2.01 -9.00 0.76
C GLU A 67 1.53 -9.69 2.04
N THR A 68 1.00 -8.93 3.00
CA THR A 68 0.43 -9.48 4.24
C THR A 68 -0.75 -10.39 3.94
N VAL A 69 -1.62 -10.01 3.02
CA VAL A 69 -2.72 -10.87 2.55
C VAL A 69 -2.19 -12.13 1.87
N LEU A 70 -1.22 -12.00 0.98
CA LEU A 70 -0.61 -13.15 0.28
C LEU A 70 0.07 -14.12 1.26
N GLN A 71 0.76 -13.60 2.26
CA GLN A 71 1.39 -14.41 3.30
C GLN A 71 0.35 -15.23 4.09
N ALA A 72 -0.82 -14.65 4.36
CA ALA A 72 -1.90 -15.34 5.07
C ALA A 72 -2.56 -16.44 4.24
N TYR A 73 -2.66 -16.29 2.92
CA TYR A 73 -3.44 -17.19 2.05
C TYR A 73 -2.61 -18.06 1.10
N LYS A 74 -1.30 -17.79 0.95
CA LYS A 74 -0.42 -18.54 0.06
C LYS A 74 0.69 -19.22 0.87
N PRO A 75 0.59 -20.52 1.16
CA PRO A 75 1.65 -21.25 1.85
C PRO A 75 3.00 -21.09 1.15
N GLY A 76 4.03 -20.76 1.93
CA GLY A 76 5.39 -20.58 1.41
C GLY A 76 5.66 -19.23 0.74
N TYR A 77 4.69 -18.29 0.75
CA TYR A 77 4.95 -16.92 0.28
C TYR A 77 6.01 -16.25 1.17
N ARG A 78 7.04 -15.70 0.56
CA ARG A 78 8.08 -14.94 1.25
C ARG A 78 7.89 -13.45 0.96
N VAL A 79 7.80 -12.66 2.02
CA VAL A 79 7.74 -11.19 1.90
C VAL A 79 9.02 -10.64 1.30
N TYR A 80 8.90 -9.53 0.61
CA TYR A 80 10.03 -8.85 -0.02
C TYR A 80 11.09 -8.43 1.02
N SER A 81 10.66 -7.90 2.16
CA SER A 81 11.55 -7.47 3.25
C SER A 81 10.82 -7.47 4.59
N GLU A 82 11.42 -8.09 5.59
CA GLU A 82 10.90 -8.10 6.97
C GLU A 82 10.86 -6.66 7.57
N ASP A 83 11.81 -5.80 7.20
CA ASP A 83 11.82 -4.41 7.66
C ASP A 83 10.60 -3.62 7.21
N PHE A 84 9.97 -4.03 6.10
CA PHE A 84 8.77 -3.38 5.58
C PHE A 84 7.55 -3.63 6.45
N LEU A 85 7.53 -4.71 7.21
CA LEU A 85 6.44 -5.00 8.15
C LEU A 85 6.31 -3.90 9.20
N PHE A 86 7.41 -3.42 9.73
CA PHE A 86 7.41 -2.30 10.68
C PHE A 86 7.18 -0.95 10.01
N TYR A 87 7.91 -0.66 8.93
CA TYR A 87 7.93 0.67 8.32
C TYR A 87 6.63 1.03 7.61
N PHE A 88 5.96 0.06 6.97
CA PHE A 88 4.75 0.30 6.19
C PHE A 88 3.45 -0.10 6.89
N ASN A 89 3.51 -0.73 8.06
CA ASN A 89 2.32 -0.97 8.87
C ASN A 89 1.72 0.37 9.35
N SER A 90 0.39 0.44 9.40
CA SER A 90 -0.34 1.63 9.82
C SER A 90 -1.04 1.40 11.17
N TYR A 91 -2.36 1.30 11.17
CA TYR A 91 -3.16 1.12 12.38
C TYR A 91 -3.53 -0.34 12.67
N TYR A 92 -2.97 -1.26 11.93
CA TYR A 92 -3.27 -2.68 12.06
C TYR A 92 -2.41 -3.29 13.19
N GLU A 93 -2.77 -3.01 14.42
CA GLU A 93 -2.03 -3.49 15.60
C GLU A 93 -1.92 -5.02 15.65
N GLY A 94 -2.88 -5.75 15.08
CA GLY A 94 -2.85 -7.20 14.95
C GLY A 94 -1.72 -7.73 14.04
N PHE A 95 -1.06 -6.88 13.27
CA PHE A 95 0.06 -7.24 12.39
C PHE A 95 1.45 -6.89 12.95
N GLY A 96 1.51 -6.47 14.21
CA GLY A 96 2.76 -6.16 14.89
C GLY A 96 3.05 -4.66 15.06
N GLU A 97 4.28 -4.36 15.44
CA GLU A 97 4.74 -2.99 15.67
C GLU A 97 4.76 -2.17 14.37
N ARG A 98 4.67 -0.85 14.52
CA ARG A 98 4.65 0.10 13.41
C ARG A 98 5.46 1.36 13.72
N ILE A 99 5.95 2.01 12.66
CA ILE A 99 6.54 3.33 12.79
C ILE A 99 5.44 4.38 13.08
N GLU A 100 5.69 5.29 14.00
CA GLU A 100 4.80 6.42 14.27
C GLU A 100 4.70 7.34 13.05
N ARG A 101 3.49 7.87 12.76
CA ARG A 101 3.25 8.69 11.57
C ARG A 101 4.22 9.87 11.43
N PRO A 102 4.50 10.68 12.47
CA PRO A 102 5.43 11.81 12.34
C PRO A 102 6.86 11.41 11.95
N LYS A 103 7.22 10.15 12.15
CA LYS A 103 8.56 9.62 11.85
C LYS A 103 8.66 8.97 10.46
N ARG A 104 7.58 8.89 9.69
CA ARG A 104 7.58 8.21 8.38
C ARG A 104 8.47 8.89 7.34
N GLY A 105 8.72 10.19 7.48
CA GLY A 105 9.63 10.96 6.64
C GLY A 105 11.08 11.03 7.13
N THR A 106 11.42 10.42 8.27
CA THR A 106 12.78 10.53 8.87
C THR A 106 13.76 9.47 8.37
N LYS A 107 13.30 8.53 7.55
CA LYS A 107 14.13 7.41 7.07
C LYS A 107 14.49 7.58 5.60
N SER A 108 15.77 7.39 5.27
CA SER A 108 16.23 7.38 3.89
C SER A 108 15.94 6.05 3.16
N ARG A 109 15.60 5.00 3.90
CA ARG A 109 15.26 3.67 3.38
C ARG A 109 13.83 3.28 3.82
N PRO A 110 13.13 2.44 3.03
CA PRO A 110 13.54 1.93 1.73
C PRO A 110 13.64 3.04 0.67
N THR A 111 14.37 2.78 -0.43
CA THR A 111 14.41 3.70 -1.58
C THR A 111 13.07 3.73 -2.29
N VAL A 112 12.79 4.78 -3.08
CA VAL A 112 11.59 4.84 -3.93
C VAL A 112 11.53 3.60 -4.85
N LYS A 113 12.64 3.23 -5.46
CA LYS A 113 12.73 2.05 -6.33
C LYS A 113 12.34 0.74 -5.64
N GLN A 114 12.57 0.61 -4.34
CA GLN A 114 12.20 -0.59 -3.58
C GLN A 114 10.71 -0.64 -3.24
N THR A 115 9.99 0.48 -3.31
CA THR A 115 8.55 0.55 -2.98
C THR A 115 7.64 0.46 -4.20
N VAL A 116 8.18 0.69 -5.38
CA VAL A 116 7.50 0.57 -6.67
C VAL A 116 7.69 -0.83 -7.23
#